data_f7c479d99ba9c9ef9901dd3ce86b2bc4
#
_entry.id   f7c479d99ba9c9ef9901dd3ce86b2bc4
#
_cell.length_a   1.000
_cell.length_b   1.000
_cell.length_c   1.000
_cell.angle_alpha   90.00
_cell.angle_beta   90.00
_cell.angle_gamma   90.00
#
_symmetry.space_group_name_H-M   'P 1'
#
loop_
_entity.id
_entity.type
_entity.pdbx_description
1 polymer ?
#
loop_
_entity_poly.entity_id
_entity_poly.type
_entity_poly.pdbx_seq_one_letter_code
_entity_poly.pdbx_strand_id
1 'polypeptide(L)'
;MSRFLPASFRHLALVALLLPAPFLLAQDAGESDVVYFTVDRLIVTGDNPLSEAETEALLAPYLGEQAGLLGLQNASDALEQAIRARGYSFHRVVIPPQRGRREFELRVLQFVVGDINIEGNTHFAPDNVLAMVPSLASGVTPDSRRVSRDLQRANRHPSKRLALTMRRSETPDAVDALVTVRDESPHTLFLSLNNRGSRDSGKERLTAGYQYSNLFGLDQVLTASYTTAPGNWSDVAQYGLTWKIPFNTIATDLTLIGSYSDVDSGIVADFFDVTGQGTVVGAVVEHTFLNQGRYSHRIGVSVFDKQFDNDVNFLGQQIGADVRSRPVSLRYDGEWLRDTSNFGFHVAWLRNLNSGSNNSAEAYTAARAGAEPNWDAWQAGVFMDLRVGAGWLLRARVSGQYAGEPLIAGEQFGLGGSDSVRGFLPRAASADDGVAGTVELWIPPPSATLQLLGFVDVARGWRDQVLIGEDDEPSLASIGVGMRWQPARWLRVNLDWGYVLDGVGRVESGDHRVHFNLTAVL
;
A
#
# COMPACT_ATOMS: atom_id res chain seq x y z
N MET A 1 -47.96 27.18 -17.51
CA MET A 1 -47.64 28.54 -18.01
C MET A 1 -46.18 28.55 -18.30
N SER A 2 -45.86 28.33 -19.47
CA SER A 2 -45.46 29.16 -20.63
C SER A 2 -44.00 29.58 -20.50
N ARG A 3 -43.17 28.96 -21.38
CA ARG A 3 -42.57 29.50 -22.61
C ARG A 3 -41.24 30.22 -22.34
N PHE A 4 -40.10 30.08 -23.03
CA PHE A 4 -39.81 29.82 -24.44
C PHE A 4 -38.31 29.50 -24.60
N LEU A 5 -37.95 28.53 -25.41
CA LEU A 5 -36.81 28.52 -26.32
C LEU A 5 -37.19 29.37 -27.56
N PRO A 6 -36.28 29.84 -28.48
CA PRO A 6 -35.35 29.00 -29.21
C PRO A 6 -33.98 29.62 -29.69
N ALA A 7 -33.19 28.74 -30.21
CA ALA A 7 -32.13 28.83 -31.22
C ALA A 7 -32.12 29.95 -32.25
N SER A 8 -30.91 30.32 -32.73
CA SER A 8 -30.52 30.15 -34.14
C SER A 8 -29.12 30.66 -34.46
N PHE A 9 -28.45 29.86 -35.23
CA PHE A 9 -27.26 30.15 -36.05
C PHE A 9 -27.36 31.41 -36.88
N ARG A 10 -26.25 32.17 -37.06
CA ARG A 10 -25.97 32.89 -38.30
C ARG A 10 -24.46 33.07 -38.50
N HIS A 11 -23.95 32.48 -39.58
CA HIS A 11 -22.70 32.75 -40.21
C HIS A 11 -22.61 34.23 -40.61
N LEU A 12 -21.47 34.87 -40.34
CA LEU A 12 -21.10 36.12 -41.04
C LEU A 12 -19.70 35.90 -41.62
N ALA A 13 -19.67 35.80 -42.92
CA ALA A 13 -18.46 35.88 -43.73
C ALA A 13 -17.97 37.35 -43.72
N LEU A 14 -16.74 37.57 -43.27
CA LEU A 14 -16.07 38.88 -43.38
C LEU A 14 -15.12 38.84 -44.57
N VAL A 15 -15.44 39.57 -45.58
CA VAL A 15 -14.58 39.88 -46.75
C VAL A 15 -13.46 40.80 -46.27
N ALA A 16 -12.22 40.32 -46.32
CA ALA A 16 -11.04 41.12 -46.04
C ALA A 16 -10.64 41.91 -47.30
N LEU A 17 -10.75 43.24 -47.23
CA LEU A 17 -10.15 44.18 -48.20
C LEU A 17 -8.62 44.10 -48.06
N LEU A 18 -7.95 43.73 -49.14
CA LEU A 18 -6.52 43.88 -49.32
C LEU A 18 -6.18 45.37 -49.55
N LEU A 19 -5.54 46.00 -48.57
CA LEU A 19 -4.77 47.21 -48.74
C LEU A 19 -3.29 46.85 -48.67
N PRO A 20 -2.42 47.37 -49.56
CA PRO A 20 -1.00 47.09 -49.54
C PRO A 20 -0.37 47.80 -48.33
N ALA A 21 0.19 47.02 -47.40
CA ALA A 21 1.05 47.57 -46.34
C ALA A 21 2.40 48.02 -46.93
N PRO A 22 2.96 49.12 -46.44
CA PRO A 22 4.30 49.52 -46.86
C PRO A 22 5.33 48.53 -46.33
N PHE A 23 6.25 48.15 -47.18
CA PHE A 23 7.47 47.42 -46.81
C PHE A 23 8.20 48.22 -45.71
N LEU A 24 8.04 47.79 -44.46
CA LEU A 24 9.02 48.08 -43.42
C LEU A 24 10.20 47.15 -43.72
N LEU A 25 11.31 47.76 -44.08
CA LEU A 25 12.61 47.12 -44.09
C LEU A 25 12.79 46.44 -42.70
N ALA A 26 12.84 45.10 -42.71
CA ALA A 26 13.34 44.37 -41.56
C ALA A 26 14.76 44.88 -41.30
N GLN A 27 14.92 45.63 -40.21
CA GLN A 27 16.25 45.78 -39.65
C GLN A 27 16.77 44.39 -39.35
N ASP A 28 17.85 44.01 -39.97
CA ASP A 28 18.69 42.92 -39.58
C ASP A 28 18.82 42.96 -38.05
N ALA A 29 18.16 42.06 -37.37
CA ALA A 29 18.51 41.72 -36.00
C ALA A 29 19.92 41.16 -36.13
N GLY A 30 20.89 41.97 -35.80
CA GLY A 30 22.30 41.61 -35.90
C GLY A 30 22.45 40.22 -35.30
N GLU A 31 23.05 39.31 -36.05
CA GLU A 31 23.62 38.09 -35.53
C GLU A 31 24.39 38.51 -34.27
N SER A 32 23.87 38.14 -33.10
CA SER A 32 24.65 38.27 -31.90
C SER A 32 25.85 37.36 -32.11
N ASP A 33 27.02 37.96 -32.33
CA ASP A 33 28.29 37.25 -32.44
C ASP A 33 28.39 36.31 -31.22
N VAL A 34 28.11 35.03 -31.43
CA VAL A 34 28.26 34.03 -30.38
C VAL A 34 29.76 33.90 -30.15
N VAL A 35 30.23 34.46 -29.04
CA VAL A 35 31.63 34.40 -28.67
C VAL A 35 31.96 32.95 -28.27
N TYR A 36 32.75 32.27 -29.09
CA TYR A 36 33.29 30.96 -28.80
C TYR A 36 34.55 31.10 -27.97
N PHE A 37 34.73 30.20 -27.00
CA PHE A 37 35.97 30.03 -26.25
C PHE A 37 36.29 28.55 -26.03
N THR A 38 37.55 28.25 -25.85
CA THR A 38 37.99 26.88 -25.60
C THR A 38 38.01 26.58 -24.10
N VAL A 39 37.37 25.50 -23.71
CA VAL A 39 37.38 24.96 -22.33
C VAL A 39 38.39 23.81 -22.28
N ASP A 40 39.55 24.03 -21.70
CA ASP A 40 40.55 22.96 -21.53
C ASP A 40 40.24 22.12 -20.28
N ARG A 41 39.66 22.75 -19.25
CA ARG A 41 39.35 22.09 -18.00
C ARG A 41 38.14 22.73 -17.29
N LEU A 42 37.29 21.86 -16.72
CA LEU A 42 36.24 22.24 -15.79
C LEU A 42 36.65 21.79 -14.39
N ILE A 43 36.81 22.75 -13.46
CA ILE A 43 37.22 22.51 -12.09
C ILE A 43 35.94 22.53 -11.23
N VAL A 44 35.58 21.41 -10.64
CA VAL A 44 34.42 21.34 -9.74
C VAL A 44 34.90 21.55 -8.30
N THR A 45 34.34 22.55 -7.64
CA THR A 45 34.65 22.90 -6.24
C THR A 45 33.38 22.81 -5.38
N GLY A 46 33.55 22.84 -4.04
CA GLY A 46 32.44 22.76 -3.09
C GLY A 46 32.02 21.31 -2.81
N ASP A 47 30.80 21.15 -2.33
CA ASP A 47 30.28 19.86 -1.80
C ASP A 47 29.70 18.98 -2.92
N ASN A 48 30.56 18.50 -3.82
CA ASN A 48 30.15 17.59 -4.88
C ASN A 48 29.96 16.17 -4.35
N PRO A 49 28.71 15.61 -4.37
CA PRO A 49 28.45 14.25 -3.88
C PRO A 49 28.78 13.14 -4.88
N LEU A 50 29.17 13.49 -6.12
CA LEU A 50 29.61 12.53 -7.13
C LEU A 50 31.10 12.24 -6.96
N SER A 51 31.53 11.04 -7.34
CA SER A 51 32.96 10.72 -7.39
C SER A 51 33.68 11.53 -8.48
N GLU A 52 34.99 11.72 -8.32
CA GLU A 52 35.83 12.46 -9.28
C GLU A 52 35.70 11.83 -10.69
N ALA A 53 35.81 10.52 -10.80
CA ALA A 53 35.70 9.80 -12.07
C ALA A 53 34.32 9.97 -12.74
N GLU A 54 33.24 9.96 -11.97
CA GLU A 54 31.88 10.21 -12.50
C GLU A 54 31.72 11.66 -12.95
N THR A 55 32.26 12.60 -12.19
CA THR A 55 32.23 14.02 -12.51
C THR A 55 33.01 14.31 -13.80
N GLU A 56 34.21 13.77 -13.94
CA GLU A 56 35.04 13.90 -15.15
C GLU A 56 34.37 13.29 -16.37
N ALA A 57 33.85 12.07 -16.26
CA ALA A 57 33.14 11.40 -17.36
C ALA A 57 31.90 12.19 -17.80
N LEU A 58 31.15 12.79 -16.86
CA LEU A 58 29.98 13.60 -17.13
C LEU A 58 30.32 14.92 -17.83
N LEU A 59 31.41 15.56 -17.43
CA LEU A 59 31.83 16.86 -17.94
C LEU A 59 32.69 16.78 -19.21
N ALA A 60 33.24 15.61 -19.57
CA ALA A 60 34.06 15.43 -20.77
C ALA A 60 33.43 15.95 -22.08
N PRO A 61 32.13 15.81 -22.36
CA PRO A 61 31.49 16.35 -23.57
C PRO A 61 31.47 17.90 -23.64
N TYR A 62 31.72 18.57 -22.52
CA TYR A 62 31.69 20.04 -22.42
C TYR A 62 33.09 20.67 -22.45
N LEU A 63 34.13 19.88 -22.72
CA LEU A 63 35.48 20.35 -23.01
C LEU A 63 35.62 20.70 -24.49
N GLY A 64 36.63 21.50 -24.83
CA GLY A 64 36.87 21.96 -26.20
C GLY A 64 36.19 23.28 -26.51
N GLU A 65 35.82 23.51 -27.78
CA GLU A 65 35.19 24.73 -28.21
C GLU A 65 33.72 24.85 -27.76
N GLN A 66 33.40 25.88 -27.02
CA GLN A 66 32.05 26.11 -26.46
C GLN A 66 31.47 27.43 -26.90
N ALA A 67 30.16 27.47 -27.10
CA ALA A 67 29.41 28.64 -27.49
C ALA A 67 29.13 29.56 -26.29
N GLY A 68 30.12 30.35 -25.91
CA GLY A 68 30.01 31.36 -24.87
C GLY A 68 29.59 30.81 -23.52
N LEU A 69 28.88 31.62 -22.74
CA LEU A 69 28.37 31.23 -21.42
C LEU A 69 27.39 30.05 -21.48
N LEU A 70 26.71 29.83 -22.61
CA LEU A 70 25.75 28.75 -22.80
C LEU A 70 26.40 27.38 -22.65
N GLY A 71 27.63 27.21 -23.16
CA GLY A 71 28.39 25.94 -22.99
C GLY A 71 28.66 25.61 -21.53
N LEU A 72 29.06 26.63 -20.74
CA LEU A 72 29.26 26.46 -19.29
C LEU A 72 27.95 26.22 -18.54
N GLN A 73 26.86 26.87 -18.94
CA GLN A 73 25.54 26.64 -18.37
C GLN A 73 25.08 25.19 -18.61
N ASN A 74 25.26 24.67 -19.83
CA ASN A 74 24.92 23.29 -20.15
C ASN A 74 25.74 22.27 -19.30
N ALA A 75 27.03 22.55 -19.08
CA ALA A 75 27.87 21.73 -18.19
C ALA A 75 27.38 21.80 -16.73
N SER A 76 27.05 22.99 -16.25
CA SER A 76 26.48 23.22 -14.91
C SER A 76 25.17 22.47 -14.73
N ASP A 77 24.25 22.60 -15.71
CA ASP A 77 22.95 21.95 -15.68
C ASP A 77 23.07 20.41 -15.72
N ALA A 78 23.99 19.88 -16.52
CA ALA A 78 24.26 18.45 -16.58
C ALA A 78 24.76 17.91 -15.24
N LEU A 79 25.71 18.62 -14.60
CA LEU A 79 26.20 18.25 -13.28
C LEU A 79 25.10 18.33 -12.22
N GLU A 80 24.30 19.40 -12.21
CA GLU A 80 23.19 19.54 -11.27
C GLU A 80 22.14 18.43 -11.48
N GLN A 81 21.79 18.09 -12.72
CA GLN A 81 20.86 16.99 -13.02
C GLN A 81 21.39 15.64 -12.54
N ALA A 82 22.67 15.35 -12.75
CA ALA A 82 23.28 14.10 -12.26
C ALA A 82 23.28 14.02 -10.73
N ILE A 83 23.58 15.10 -10.05
CA ILE A 83 23.52 15.23 -8.59
C ILE A 83 22.07 14.99 -8.10
N ARG A 84 21.09 15.62 -8.74
CA ARG A 84 19.67 15.45 -8.41
C ARG A 84 19.18 14.02 -8.65
N ALA A 85 19.60 13.37 -9.72
CA ALA A 85 19.23 12.00 -10.03
C ALA A 85 19.70 11.00 -8.94
N ARG A 86 20.75 11.34 -8.20
CA ARG A 86 21.24 10.60 -7.03
C ARG A 86 20.47 10.89 -5.74
N GLY A 87 19.47 11.82 -5.77
CA GLY A 87 18.65 12.20 -4.61
C GLY A 87 19.12 13.45 -3.88
N TYR A 88 20.19 14.09 -4.35
CA TYR A 88 20.74 15.33 -3.76
C TYR A 88 20.08 16.58 -4.33
N SER A 89 18.76 16.72 -4.13
CA SER A 89 17.94 17.80 -4.71
C SER A 89 18.22 19.18 -4.11
N PHE A 90 18.98 19.24 -3.02
CA PHE A 90 19.34 20.48 -2.32
C PHE A 90 20.78 20.91 -2.59
N HIS A 91 21.31 20.49 -3.73
CA HIS A 91 22.56 20.97 -4.28
C HIS A 91 22.28 21.80 -5.52
N ARG A 92 23.00 22.88 -5.68
CA ARG A 92 22.99 23.74 -6.87
C ARG A 92 24.38 23.86 -7.44
N VAL A 93 24.49 23.83 -8.75
CA VAL A 93 25.74 24.13 -9.43
C VAL A 93 25.69 25.55 -9.96
N VAL A 94 26.62 26.36 -9.54
CA VAL A 94 26.73 27.77 -9.95
C VAL A 94 28.06 28.01 -10.65
N ILE A 95 28.05 28.95 -11.58
CA ILE A 95 29.26 29.45 -12.23
C ILE A 95 29.66 30.74 -11.50
N PRO A 96 30.69 30.70 -10.64
CA PRO A 96 31.11 31.92 -9.93
C PRO A 96 31.64 32.96 -10.90
N PRO A 97 31.60 34.28 -10.56
CA PRO A 97 32.26 35.32 -11.33
C PRO A 97 33.74 34.99 -11.46
N GLN A 98 34.22 34.78 -12.68
CA GLN A 98 35.58 34.35 -12.93
C GLN A 98 36.15 34.97 -14.22
N ARG A 99 37.46 35.12 -14.25
CA ARG A 99 38.20 35.57 -15.44
C ARG A 99 39.07 34.43 -15.93
N GLY A 100 38.39 33.35 -16.41
CA GLY A 100 39.06 32.20 -16.98
C GLY A 100 39.57 32.48 -18.40
N ARG A 101 40.75 31.94 -18.72
CA ARG A 101 41.21 31.90 -20.11
C ARG A 101 40.84 30.59 -20.79
N ARG A 102 40.96 29.43 -20.10
CA ARG A 102 40.65 28.12 -20.61
C ARG A 102 40.19 27.10 -19.52
N GLU A 103 40.39 27.47 -18.26
CA GLU A 103 39.93 26.69 -17.10
C GLU A 103 38.78 27.43 -16.43
N PHE A 104 37.69 26.72 -16.17
CA PHE A 104 36.48 27.31 -15.58
C PHE A 104 36.06 26.52 -14.34
N GLU A 105 35.64 27.27 -13.32
CA GLU A 105 35.14 26.71 -12.07
C GLU A 105 33.61 26.53 -12.15
N LEU A 106 33.15 25.34 -11.76
CA LEU A 106 31.76 25.05 -11.41
C LEU A 106 31.72 24.79 -9.90
N ARG A 107 30.94 25.56 -9.18
CA ARG A 107 30.86 25.42 -7.72
C ARG A 107 29.55 24.75 -7.33
N VAL A 108 29.65 23.66 -6.59
CA VAL A 108 28.52 22.96 -5.99
C VAL A 108 28.22 23.62 -4.64
N LEU A 109 27.04 24.24 -4.55
CA LEU A 109 26.51 24.80 -3.31
C LEU A 109 25.54 23.80 -2.69
N GLN A 110 25.66 23.60 -1.40
CA GLN A 110 24.82 22.74 -0.60
C GLN A 110 23.88 23.61 0.24
N PHE A 111 22.58 23.33 0.19
CA PHE A 111 21.58 23.99 1.03
C PHE A 111 21.25 23.10 2.23
N VAL A 112 21.34 23.65 3.41
CA VAL A 112 20.91 22.99 4.65
C VAL A 112 19.49 23.38 4.99
N VAL A 113 18.82 22.56 5.83
CA VAL A 113 17.55 22.94 6.43
C VAL A 113 17.80 24.06 7.46
N GLY A 114 17.17 25.19 7.29
CA GLY A 114 17.13 26.28 8.26
C GLY A 114 16.13 25.99 9.36
N ASP A 115 15.06 26.80 9.42
CA ASP A 115 13.99 26.62 10.39
C ASP A 115 13.01 25.54 9.92
N ILE A 116 12.50 24.75 10.89
CA ILE A 116 11.46 23.76 10.68
C ILE A 116 10.21 24.26 11.40
N ASN A 117 9.20 24.64 10.60
CA ASN A 117 7.92 25.10 11.11
C ASN A 117 6.87 24.01 10.95
N ILE A 118 6.06 23.79 12.00
CA ILE A 118 4.97 22.82 12.00
C ILE A 118 3.66 23.60 12.15
N GLU A 119 2.72 23.35 11.25
CA GLU A 119 1.42 24.01 11.24
C GLU A 119 0.28 22.97 11.12
N GLY A 120 -0.85 23.23 11.77
CA GLY A 120 -2.08 22.44 11.66
C GLY A 120 -2.17 21.23 12.57
N ASN A 121 -1.16 20.97 13.41
CA ASN A 121 -1.23 19.94 14.45
C ASN A 121 -2.12 20.40 15.61
N THR A 122 -3.15 19.61 15.92
CA THR A 122 -4.12 19.88 16.96
C THR A 122 -4.05 18.87 18.10
N HIS A 123 -3.85 17.61 17.75
CA HIS A 123 -3.86 16.47 18.68
C HIS A 123 -2.46 15.88 18.95
N PHE A 124 -1.49 16.22 18.12
CA PHE A 124 -0.13 15.68 18.25
C PHE A 124 0.89 16.80 18.50
N ALA A 125 1.80 16.58 19.43
CA ALA A 125 2.84 17.54 19.76
C ALA A 125 3.82 17.72 18.58
N PRO A 126 4.44 18.91 18.41
CA PRO A 126 5.42 19.15 17.36
C PRO A 126 6.58 18.13 17.35
N ASP A 127 7.13 17.78 18.51
CA ASP A 127 8.21 16.81 18.64
C ASP A 127 7.79 15.41 18.15
N ASN A 128 6.54 15.02 18.39
CA ASN A 128 5.98 13.78 17.89
C ASN A 128 5.88 13.79 16.36
N VAL A 129 5.51 14.92 15.75
CA VAL A 129 5.46 15.09 14.30
C VAL A 129 6.87 14.98 13.69
N LEU A 130 7.86 15.65 14.28
CA LEU A 130 9.24 15.62 13.81
C LEU A 130 9.87 14.22 13.93
N ALA A 131 9.55 13.48 14.97
CA ALA A 131 10.02 12.11 15.15
C ALA A 131 9.60 11.16 14.01
N MET A 132 8.54 11.50 13.26
CA MET A 132 8.12 10.72 12.09
C MET A 132 8.97 10.98 10.84
N VAL A 133 9.69 12.10 10.78
CA VAL A 133 10.52 12.49 9.63
C VAL A 133 11.96 12.73 10.11
N PRO A 134 12.66 11.71 10.63
CA PRO A 134 13.98 11.87 11.24
C PRO A 134 15.06 12.31 10.25
N SER A 135 14.80 12.20 8.95
CA SER A 135 15.70 12.70 7.89
C SER A 135 15.59 14.20 7.66
N LEU A 136 14.66 14.88 8.33
CA LEU A 136 14.49 16.32 8.28
C LEU A 136 15.04 16.93 9.58
N ALA A 137 16.25 17.49 9.53
CA ALA A 137 16.89 18.09 10.68
C ALA A 137 17.52 19.43 10.32
N SER A 138 17.40 20.44 11.20
CA SER A 138 18.01 21.76 11.01
C SER A 138 19.54 21.64 10.96
N GLY A 139 20.18 22.43 10.09
CA GLY A 139 21.61 22.43 9.84
C GLY A 139 22.12 21.25 9.00
N VAL A 140 21.25 20.37 8.52
CA VAL A 140 21.62 19.20 7.71
C VAL A 140 21.03 19.35 6.31
N THR A 141 21.79 18.97 5.28
CA THR A 141 21.24 18.89 3.90
C THR A 141 20.33 17.68 3.77
N PRO A 142 19.05 17.88 3.39
CA PRO A 142 18.12 16.78 3.34
C PRO A 142 18.37 15.87 2.11
N ASP A 143 18.43 14.57 2.34
CA ASP A 143 18.31 13.58 1.25
C ASP A 143 16.83 13.42 0.90
N SER A 144 16.44 13.87 -0.29
CA SER A 144 15.05 13.85 -0.75
C SER A 144 14.43 12.44 -0.77
N ARG A 145 15.24 11.40 -0.98
CA ARG A 145 14.77 9.99 -0.97
C ARG A 145 14.43 9.53 0.44
N ARG A 146 15.27 9.89 1.43
CA ARG A 146 15.02 9.58 2.85
C ARG A 146 13.81 10.33 3.37
N VAL A 147 13.73 11.63 3.10
CA VAL A 147 12.59 12.46 3.48
C VAL A 147 11.28 11.93 2.85
N SER A 148 11.32 11.57 1.57
CA SER A 148 10.17 10.97 0.86
C SER A 148 9.72 9.65 1.50
N ARG A 149 10.65 8.76 1.85
CA ARG A 149 10.36 7.51 2.55
C ARG A 149 9.72 7.78 3.92
N ASP A 150 10.31 8.69 4.69
CA ASP A 150 9.83 9.02 6.04
C ASP A 150 8.41 9.61 5.97
N LEU A 151 8.13 10.53 5.03
CA LEU A 151 6.79 11.06 4.78
C LEU A 151 5.80 9.97 4.34
N GLN A 152 6.21 9.05 3.48
CA GLN A 152 5.36 7.94 3.06
C GLN A 152 5.00 7.04 4.26
N ARG A 153 5.97 6.75 5.14
CA ARG A 153 5.72 6.00 6.38
C ARG A 153 4.83 6.78 7.34
N ALA A 154 5.15 8.06 7.57
CA ALA A 154 4.34 8.94 8.42
C ALA A 154 2.87 8.98 7.95
N ASN A 155 2.63 9.01 6.64
CA ASN A 155 1.31 9.05 6.05
C ASN A 155 0.55 7.70 6.06
N ARG A 156 1.14 6.64 6.60
CA ARG A 156 0.43 5.39 6.96
C ARG A 156 -0.19 5.45 8.36
N HIS A 157 0.14 6.48 9.15
CA HIS A 157 -0.44 6.65 10.47
C HIS A 157 -1.96 6.84 10.37
N PRO A 158 -2.80 6.19 11.21
CA PRO A 158 -4.25 6.25 11.06
C PRO A 158 -4.83 7.65 11.27
N SER A 159 -4.29 8.43 12.22
CA SER A 159 -4.89 9.70 12.67
C SER A 159 -4.17 10.95 12.21
N LYS A 160 -3.15 10.88 11.34
CA LYS A 160 -2.49 12.10 10.83
C LYS A 160 -1.91 11.94 9.44
N ARG A 161 -1.83 13.05 8.73
CA ARG A 161 -1.21 13.18 7.41
C ARG A 161 -0.26 14.37 7.41
N LEU A 162 0.92 14.19 6.86
CA LEU A 162 1.98 15.18 6.78
C LEU A 162 2.23 15.56 5.32
N ALA A 163 2.39 16.85 5.08
CA ALA A 163 2.92 17.37 3.82
C ALA A 163 4.11 18.29 4.14
N LEU A 164 5.16 18.21 3.32
CA LEU A 164 6.35 19.01 3.44
C LEU A 164 6.46 19.99 2.27
N THR A 165 6.69 21.24 2.58
CA THR A 165 6.99 22.30 1.60
C THR A 165 8.31 22.97 1.99
N MET A 166 9.26 23.00 1.06
CA MET A 166 10.48 23.78 1.25
C MET A 166 10.27 25.20 0.78
N ARG A 167 10.72 26.17 1.58
CA ARG A 167 10.63 27.61 1.32
C ARG A 167 12.01 28.23 1.31
N ARG A 168 12.12 29.39 0.68
CA ARG A 168 13.35 30.18 0.75
C ARG A 168 13.55 30.64 2.19
N SER A 169 14.75 30.44 2.72
CA SER A 169 15.17 30.96 4.02
C SER A 169 15.72 32.38 3.90
N GLU A 170 15.65 33.15 4.96
CA GLU A 170 16.37 34.41 5.09
C GLU A 170 17.87 34.17 5.36
N THR A 171 18.21 33.00 5.87
CA THR A 171 19.59 32.58 6.09
C THR A 171 20.25 32.17 4.77
N PRO A 172 21.44 32.70 4.42
CA PRO A 172 22.18 32.27 3.24
C PRO A 172 22.44 30.76 3.25
N ASP A 173 22.38 30.14 2.07
CA ASP A 173 22.63 28.70 1.86
C ASP A 173 21.73 27.77 2.70
N ALA A 174 20.55 28.26 3.12
CA ALA A 174 19.55 27.50 3.83
C ALA A 174 18.20 27.49 3.09
N VAL A 175 17.39 26.48 3.38
CA VAL A 175 15.99 26.36 3.00
C VAL A 175 15.15 26.04 4.23
N ASP A 176 14.04 26.76 4.43
CA ASP A 176 13.15 26.49 5.55
C ASP A 176 12.14 25.41 5.19
N ALA A 177 11.84 24.57 6.15
CA ALA A 177 10.88 23.49 5.99
C ALA A 177 9.56 23.83 6.68
N LEU A 178 8.45 23.78 5.94
CA LEU A 178 7.11 23.84 6.50
C LEU A 178 6.50 22.44 6.46
N VAL A 179 6.25 21.86 7.63
CA VAL A 179 5.52 20.61 7.81
C VAL A 179 4.06 20.94 8.12
N THR A 180 3.19 20.77 7.13
CA THR A 180 1.75 20.91 7.32
C THR A 180 1.17 19.60 7.78
N VAL A 181 0.50 19.61 8.92
CA VAL A 181 -0.14 18.46 9.55
C VAL A 181 -1.65 18.58 9.42
N ARG A 182 -2.29 17.48 9.07
CA ARG A 182 -3.74 17.29 9.24
C ARG A 182 -3.91 16.11 10.15
N ASP A 183 -4.30 16.38 11.38
CA ASP A 183 -4.51 15.35 12.39
C ASP A 183 -5.98 15.29 12.86
N GLU A 184 -6.35 14.11 13.31
CA GLU A 184 -7.63 13.83 13.94
C GLU A 184 -7.36 13.26 15.33
N SER A 185 -8.41 13.12 16.16
CA SER A 185 -8.31 12.48 17.46
C SER A 185 -7.52 11.16 17.37
N PRO A 186 -6.55 10.90 18.26
CA PRO A 186 -5.88 9.60 18.31
C PRO A 186 -6.79 8.47 18.81
N HIS A 187 -7.97 8.79 19.33
CA HIS A 187 -8.96 7.84 19.78
C HIS A 187 -9.95 7.56 18.65
N THR A 188 -10.12 6.30 18.31
CA THR A 188 -11.08 5.85 17.29
C THR A 188 -11.88 4.69 17.86
N LEU A 189 -13.18 4.85 17.94
CA LEU A 189 -14.12 3.76 18.19
C LEU A 189 -14.69 3.30 16.85
N PHE A 190 -14.73 1.99 16.60
CA PHE A 190 -15.36 1.46 15.40
C PHE A 190 -16.35 0.35 15.73
N LEU A 191 -17.43 0.32 14.94
CA LEU A 191 -18.45 -0.72 14.98
C LEU A 191 -18.60 -1.27 13.57
N SER A 192 -18.63 -2.59 13.42
CA SER A 192 -18.86 -3.23 12.12
C SER A 192 -19.93 -4.31 12.25
N LEU A 193 -20.84 -4.35 11.30
CA LEU A 193 -21.84 -5.41 11.15
C LEU A 193 -21.73 -6.00 9.75
N ASN A 194 -21.51 -7.31 9.65
CA ASN A 194 -21.40 -8.01 8.37
C ASN A 194 -22.03 -9.39 8.44
N ASN A 195 -22.14 -10.08 7.28
CA ASN A 195 -22.69 -11.43 7.17
C ASN A 195 -21.63 -12.49 6.81
N ARG A 196 -20.47 -12.40 7.42
CA ARG A 196 -19.35 -13.36 7.23
C ARG A 196 -19.44 -14.62 8.11
N GLY A 197 -20.46 -14.73 8.93
CA GLY A 197 -20.66 -15.89 9.78
C GLY A 197 -21.11 -17.15 9.03
N SER A 198 -21.15 -18.26 9.75
CA SER A 198 -21.58 -19.56 9.25
C SER A 198 -23.10 -19.81 9.52
N ARG A 199 -23.60 -20.95 9.05
CA ARG A 199 -24.96 -21.39 9.40
C ARG A 199 -25.07 -21.82 10.85
N ASP A 200 -24.01 -22.38 11.39
CA ASP A 200 -23.98 -23.03 12.70
C ASP A 200 -23.73 -22.03 13.83
N SER A 201 -22.85 -21.05 13.61
CA SER A 201 -22.50 -20.03 14.60
C SER A 201 -23.24 -18.68 14.42
N GLY A 202 -24.27 -18.65 13.53
CA GLY A 202 -24.96 -17.40 13.14
C GLY A 202 -24.33 -16.74 11.94
N LYS A 203 -25.17 -16.13 11.08
CA LYS A 203 -24.73 -15.55 9.80
C LYS A 203 -24.06 -14.19 9.96
N GLU A 204 -24.51 -13.42 10.93
CA GLU A 204 -24.05 -12.06 11.17
C GLU A 204 -22.90 -12.05 12.16
N ARG A 205 -22.00 -11.06 12.00
CA ARG A 205 -20.93 -10.72 12.95
C ARG A 205 -21.01 -9.25 13.29
N LEU A 206 -21.04 -8.99 14.59
CA LEU A 206 -20.95 -7.64 15.15
C LEU A 206 -19.59 -7.48 15.82
N THR A 207 -18.80 -6.55 15.32
CA THR A 207 -17.49 -6.21 15.91
C THR A 207 -17.56 -4.84 16.53
N ALA A 208 -17.09 -4.69 17.75
CA ALA A 208 -16.78 -3.43 18.38
C ALA A 208 -15.27 -3.36 18.64
N GLY A 209 -14.66 -2.23 18.34
CA GLY A 209 -13.23 -2.08 18.57
C GLY A 209 -12.86 -0.65 18.90
N TYR A 210 -11.72 -0.51 19.56
CA TYR A 210 -11.13 0.74 19.96
C TYR A 210 -9.66 0.78 19.55
N GLN A 211 -9.26 1.89 18.95
CA GLN A 211 -7.89 2.16 18.57
C GLN A 211 -7.39 3.44 19.25
N TYR A 212 -6.20 3.36 19.82
CA TYR A 212 -5.46 4.51 20.30
C TYR A 212 -4.13 4.63 19.55
N SER A 213 -3.99 5.70 18.77
CA SER A 213 -2.91 5.84 17.79
C SER A 213 -1.75 6.74 18.23
N ASN A 214 -1.67 7.06 19.51
CA ASN A 214 -0.56 7.84 20.10
C ASN A 214 -0.15 7.32 21.48
N LEU A 215 -0.05 6.00 21.62
CA LEU A 215 0.31 5.41 22.90
C LEU A 215 1.70 5.91 23.34
N PHE A 216 1.78 6.36 24.58
CA PHE A 216 2.95 7.00 25.21
C PHE A 216 3.44 8.28 24.51
N GLY A 217 2.66 8.90 23.60
CA GLY A 217 3.11 10.03 22.78
C GLY A 217 4.13 9.66 21.71
N LEU A 218 4.26 8.38 21.38
CA LEU A 218 5.29 7.82 20.49
C LEU A 218 4.73 7.26 19.16
N ASP A 219 3.54 7.70 18.75
CA ASP A 219 2.87 7.20 17.52
C ASP A 219 2.64 5.69 17.49
N GLN A 220 2.70 5.04 18.63
CA GLN A 220 2.37 3.63 18.73
C GLN A 220 0.86 3.48 18.63
N VAL A 221 0.43 2.49 17.83
CA VAL A 221 -1.00 2.23 17.59
C VAL A 221 -1.40 0.95 18.30
N LEU A 222 -2.26 1.09 19.30
CA LEU A 222 -2.87 -0.04 19.99
C LEU A 222 -4.32 -0.18 19.53
N THR A 223 -4.72 -1.36 19.07
CA THR A 223 -6.10 -1.66 18.67
C THR A 223 -6.58 -2.90 19.42
N ALA A 224 -7.75 -2.80 20.04
CA ALA A 224 -8.45 -3.91 20.64
C ALA A 224 -9.83 -4.06 20.01
N SER A 225 -10.27 -5.30 19.78
CA SER A 225 -11.58 -5.60 19.19
C SER A 225 -12.23 -6.81 19.82
N TYR A 226 -13.56 -6.80 19.82
CA TYR A 226 -14.42 -7.91 20.21
C TYR A 226 -15.46 -8.14 19.13
N THR A 227 -15.59 -9.40 18.69
CA THR A 227 -16.57 -9.82 17.68
C THR A 227 -17.48 -10.88 18.26
N THR A 228 -18.77 -10.78 17.98
CA THR A 228 -19.78 -11.76 18.38
C THR A 228 -20.85 -11.91 17.29
N ALA A 229 -21.77 -12.86 17.46
CA ALA A 229 -22.92 -13.05 16.58
C ALA A 229 -24.19 -12.50 17.24
N PRO A 230 -24.89 -11.52 16.62
CA PRO A 230 -26.20 -11.09 17.12
C PRO A 230 -27.17 -12.28 17.19
N GLY A 231 -27.77 -12.50 18.37
CA GLY A 231 -28.63 -13.66 18.63
C GLY A 231 -27.96 -14.87 19.24
N ASN A 232 -26.62 -15.01 19.11
CA ASN A 232 -25.82 -16.10 19.68
C ASN A 232 -24.63 -15.52 20.46
N TRP A 233 -24.90 -14.58 21.37
CA TRP A 233 -23.88 -13.81 22.10
C TRP A 233 -22.96 -14.68 22.96
N SER A 234 -23.47 -15.82 23.46
CA SER A 234 -22.72 -16.77 24.28
C SER A 234 -21.84 -17.72 23.47
N ASP A 235 -22.18 -17.93 22.19
CA ASP A 235 -21.61 -19.01 21.37
C ASP A 235 -20.55 -18.49 20.41
N VAL A 236 -20.37 -17.17 20.34
CA VAL A 236 -19.36 -16.52 19.48
C VAL A 236 -18.66 -15.42 20.24
N ALA A 237 -17.41 -15.66 20.57
CA ALA A 237 -16.52 -14.68 21.16
C ALA A 237 -15.15 -14.70 20.47
N GLN A 238 -14.84 -13.58 19.80
CA GLN A 238 -13.51 -13.40 19.19
C GLN A 238 -12.89 -12.12 19.74
N TYR A 239 -11.66 -12.21 20.20
CA TYR A 239 -10.89 -11.08 20.72
C TYR A 239 -9.68 -10.84 19.83
N GLY A 240 -9.40 -9.59 19.53
CA GLY A 240 -8.21 -9.19 18.79
C GLY A 240 -7.48 -8.06 19.50
N LEU A 241 -6.16 -8.15 19.54
CA LEU A 241 -5.26 -7.13 20.04
C LEU A 241 -4.10 -6.96 19.08
N THR A 242 -3.85 -5.73 18.64
CA THR A 242 -2.66 -5.40 17.85
C THR A 242 -1.95 -4.21 18.47
N TRP A 243 -0.63 -4.26 18.52
CA TRP A 243 0.20 -3.15 18.99
C TRP A 243 1.32 -2.91 18.00
N LYS A 244 1.21 -1.82 17.24
CA LYS A 244 2.21 -1.38 16.28
C LYS A 244 3.14 -0.35 16.89
N ILE A 245 4.44 -0.59 16.84
CA ILE A 245 5.52 0.21 17.39
C ILE A 245 6.42 0.68 16.25
N PRO A 246 6.40 1.97 15.85
CA PRO A 246 7.25 2.49 14.80
C PRO A 246 8.65 2.85 15.32
N PHE A 247 9.69 2.35 14.67
CA PHE A 247 11.08 2.76 14.85
C PHE A 247 11.48 3.66 13.66
N ASN A 248 11.12 4.94 13.74
CA ASN A 248 11.20 5.85 12.60
C ASN A 248 12.63 6.08 12.11
N THR A 249 13.61 6.16 13.01
CA THR A 249 15.03 6.39 12.67
C THR A 249 15.61 5.32 11.74
N ILE A 250 15.21 4.06 11.95
CA ILE A 250 15.66 2.92 11.14
C ILE A 250 14.64 2.44 10.13
N ALA A 251 13.54 3.20 9.95
CA ALA A 251 12.45 2.90 9.03
C ALA A 251 11.85 1.49 9.18
N THR A 252 11.72 1.03 10.42
CA THR A 252 11.25 -0.31 10.78
C THR A 252 10.03 -0.21 11.69
N ASP A 253 9.07 -1.08 11.51
CA ASP A 253 7.89 -1.20 12.37
C ASP A 253 7.88 -2.59 13.01
N LEU A 254 7.56 -2.69 14.30
CA LEU A 254 7.23 -3.93 15.00
C LEU A 254 5.74 -3.94 15.26
N THR A 255 5.06 -5.02 14.88
CA THR A 255 3.66 -5.25 15.22
C THR A 255 3.54 -6.52 16.05
N LEU A 256 2.99 -6.40 17.25
CA LEU A 256 2.63 -7.51 18.12
C LEU A 256 1.13 -7.79 17.93
N ILE A 257 0.77 -9.06 17.90
CA ILE A 257 -0.57 -9.53 17.58
C ILE A 257 -0.96 -10.61 18.56
N GLY A 258 -2.19 -10.52 19.07
CA GLY A 258 -2.84 -11.55 19.86
C GLY A 258 -4.28 -11.68 19.44
N SER A 259 -4.77 -12.90 19.23
CA SER A 259 -6.17 -13.16 18.99
C SER A 259 -6.62 -14.45 19.62
N TYR A 260 -7.90 -14.51 19.99
CA TYR A 260 -8.61 -15.69 20.43
C TYR A 260 -9.95 -15.78 19.70
N SER A 261 -10.34 -16.98 19.30
CA SER A 261 -11.63 -17.26 18.68
C SER A 261 -12.18 -18.57 19.23
N ASP A 262 -13.45 -18.59 19.56
CA ASP A 262 -14.17 -19.81 19.96
C ASP A 262 -15.02 -20.41 18.83
N VAL A 263 -14.88 -19.91 17.61
CA VAL A 263 -15.62 -20.37 16.43
C VAL A 263 -14.76 -20.51 15.20
N ASP A 264 -15.17 -21.44 14.34
CA ASP A 264 -14.64 -21.61 12.99
C ASP A 264 -15.05 -20.48 12.08
N SER A 265 -14.23 -19.53 11.88
CA SER A 265 -14.27 -18.46 10.89
C SER A 265 -14.33 -17.04 11.43
N GLY A 266 -13.50 -16.23 10.91
CA GLY A 266 -13.57 -14.78 11.01
C GLY A 266 -12.23 -14.09 10.82
N ILE A 267 -12.28 -12.86 10.28
CA ILE A 267 -11.14 -11.96 10.25
C ILE A 267 -11.09 -11.23 11.58
N VAL A 268 -10.00 -11.36 12.31
CA VAL A 268 -9.77 -10.62 13.55
C VAL A 268 -8.89 -9.40 13.24
N ALA A 269 -9.41 -8.21 13.58
CA ALA A 269 -8.72 -6.91 13.45
C ALA A 269 -8.21 -6.58 12.03
N ASP A 270 -8.93 -7.01 10.98
CA ASP A 270 -8.60 -6.79 9.56
C ASP A 270 -7.22 -7.32 9.10
N PHE A 271 -6.50 -8.05 9.95
CA PHE A 271 -5.16 -8.53 9.68
C PHE A 271 -5.03 -10.05 9.66
N PHE A 272 -5.98 -10.77 10.26
CA PHE A 272 -5.92 -12.22 10.40
C PHE A 272 -7.23 -12.88 10.04
N ASP A 273 -7.14 -13.83 9.13
CA ASP A 273 -8.15 -14.85 8.96
C ASP A 273 -7.92 -15.93 10.04
N VAL A 274 -8.77 -15.96 11.06
CA VAL A 274 -8.74 -17.01 12.09
C VAL A 274 -9.53 -18.17 11.53
N THR A 275 -8.81 -19.21 11.18
CA THR A 275 -9.38 -20.47 10.68
C THR A 275 -9.46 -21.45 11.84
N GLY A 276 -10.61 -21.53 12.44
CA GLY A 276 -10.86 -22.45 13.55
C GLY A 276 -10.96 -21.78 14.92
N GLN A 277 -11.39 -22.56 15.89
CA GLN A 277 -11.34 -22.23 17.29
C GLN A 277 -9.88 -22.24 17.75
N GLY A 278 -9.46 -21.24 18.53
CA GLY A 278 -8.09 -21.24 19.06
C GLY A 278 -7.48 -19.89 19.33
N THR A 279 -6.18 -19.90 19.52
CA THR A 279 -5.38 -18.74 19.89
C THR A 279 -4.26 -18.51 18.88
N VAL A 280 -4.05 -17.25 18.53
CA VAL A 280 -2.91 -16.82 17.69
C VAL A 280 -2.16 -15.71 18.40
N VAL A 281 -0.85 -15.89 18.59
CA VAL A 281 0.06 -14.85 19.09
C VAL A 281 1.22 -14.74 18.11
N GLY A 282 1.64 -13.52 17.82
CA GLY A 282 2.74 -13.33 16.88
C GLY A 282 3.37 -11.95 16.89
N ALA A 283 4.46 -11.86 16.15
CA ALA A 283 5.18 -10.63 15.93
C ALA A 283 5.59 -10.50 14.47
N VAL A 284 5.48 -9.28 13.94
CA VAL A 284 5.89 -8.93 12.58
C VAL A 284 6.86 -7.75 12.65
N VAL A 285 8.04 -7.89 12.06
CA VAL A 285 9.01 -6.82 11.87
C VAL A 285 9.03 -6.46 10.39
N GLU A 286 8.71 -5.23 10.05
CA GLU A 286 8.68 -4.73 8.66
C GLU A 286 9.68 -3.58 8.49
N HIS A 287 10.62 -3.71 7.57
CA HIS A 287 11.56 -2.65 7.17
C HIS A 287 11.16 -2.04 5.84
N THR A 288 11.09 -0.70 5.78
CA THR A 288 10.79 0.06 4.55
C THR A 288 12.08 0.60 3.95
N PHE A 289 12.40 0.18 2.73
CA PHE A 289 13.59 0.65 2.02
C PHE A 289 13.41 2.06 1.45
N LEU A 290 14.50 2.64 0.96
CA LEU A 290 14.46 3.91 0.23
C LEU A 290 13.71 3.72 -1.09
N ASN A 291 12.84 4.66 -1.41
CA ASN A 291 12.13 4.66 -2.68
C ASN A 291 13.09 4.80 -3.86
N GLN A 292 12.83 4.05 -4.91
CA GLN A 292 13.52 4.16 -6.19
C GLN A 292 12.58 4.83 -7.22
N GLY A 293 12.60 6.15 -7.24
CA GLY A 293 11.64 6.91 -8.03
C GLY A 293 10.21 6.68 -7.53
N ARG A 294 9.37 6.08 -8.39
CA ARG A 294 7.97 5.74 -8.08
C ARG A 294 7.78 4.33 -7.50
N TYR A 295 8.87 3.62 -7.27
CA TYR A 295 8.85 2.28 -6.68
C TYR A 295 9.15 2.36 -5.19
N SER A 296 8.25 1.80 -4.38
CA SER A 296 8.42 1.59 -2.94
C SER A 296 8.42 0.10 -2.62
N HIS A 297 9.26 -0.30 -1.65
CA HIS A 297 9.35 -1.71 -1.29
C HIS A 297 9.67 -1.93 0.18
N ARG A 298 9.30 -3.09 0.68
CA ARG A 298 9.44 -3.49 2.07
C ARG A 298 9.85 -4.94 2.16
N ILE A 299 10.49 -5.28 3.25
CA ILE A 299 10.73 -6.67 3.66
C ILE A 299 10.14 -6.86 5.06
N GLY A 300 9.48 -7.98 5.26
CA GLY A 300 8.88 -8.35 6.52
C GLY A 300 9.37 -9.72 6.97
N VAL A 301 9.59 -9.86 8.27
CA VAL A 301 9.81 -11.14 8.93
C VAL A 301 8.73 -11.31 9.99
N SER A 302 8.09 -12.47 10.03
CA SER A 302 7.10 -12.74 11.07
C SER A 302 7.36 -14.07 11.77
N VAL A 303 6.88 -14.16 12.98
CA VAL A 303 6.78 -15.41 13.75
C VAL A 303 5.41 -15.45 14.41
N PHE A 304 4.75 -16.58 14.29
CA PHE A 304 3.47 -16.83 14.93
C PHE A 304 3.51 -18.11 15.76
N ASP A 305 2.65 -18.15 16.77
CA ASP A 305 2.28 -19.34 17.52
C ASP A 305 0.76 -19.45 17.41
N LYS A 306 0.28 -20.43 16.64
CA LYS A 306 -1.12 -20.66 16.34
C LYS A 306 -1.53 -21.99 16.99
N GLN A 307 -2.49 -21.96 17.87
CA GLN A 307 -3.12 -23.13 18.43
C GLN A 307 -4.51 -23.26 17.85
N PHE A 308 -4.80 -24.42 17.29
CA PHE A 308 -6.12 -24.77 16.74
C PHE A 308 -6.73 -25.84 17.65
N ASP A 309 -7.87 -25.53 18.25
CA ASP A 309 -8.60 -26.37 19.17
C ASP A 309 -9.72 -27.07 18.37
N ASN A 310 -9.59 -28.38 18.18
CA ASN A 310 -10.53 -29.21 17.40
C ASN A 310 -11.41 -30.04 18.34
N ASP A 311 -12.38 -29.41 18.98
CA ASP A 311 -13.33 -30.08 19.88
C ASP A 311 -14.46 -30.80 19.10
N VAL A 312 -14.11 -31.82 18.33
CA VAL A 312 -15.12 -32.70 17.70
C VAL A 312 -15.43 -33.85 18.63
N ASN A 313 -16.62 -33.83 19.24
CA ASN A 313 -17.13 -34.91 20.09
C ASN A 313 -18.07 -35.82 19.30
N PHE A 314 -17.73 -37.11 19.19
CA PHE A 314 -18.58 -38.12 18.62
C PHE A 314 -18.85 -39.22 19.65
N LEU A 315 -20.12 -39.44 19.98
CA LEU A 315 -20.56 -40.41 21.00
C LEU A 315 -19.87 -40.27 22.38
N GLY A 316 -19.54 -39.00 22.75
CA GLY A 316 -18.88 -38.70 24.02
C GLY A 316 -17.37 -38.92 24.03
N GLN A 317 -16.76 -39.21 22.88
CA GLN A 317 -15.31 -39.25 22.70
C GLN A 317 -14.88 -38.06 21.85
N GLN A 318 -13.86 -37.32 22.29
CA GLN A 318 -13.22 -36.29 21.50
C GLN A 318 -12.44 -36.96 20.36
N ILE A 319 -12.85 -36.70 19.11
CA ILE A 319 -12.20 -37.25 17.92
C ILE A 319 -11.31 -36.19 17.24
N GLY A 320 -11.48 -34.90 17.56
CA GLY A 320 -10.60 -33.84 17.10
C GLY A 320 -9.32 -33.82 17.92
N ALA A 321 -8.21 -33.58 17.26
CA ALA A 321 -6.92 -33.37 17.92
C ALA A 321 -6.53 -31.91 17.84
N ASP A 322 -6.18 -31.33 18.98
CA ASP A 322 -5.58 -29.99 19.03
C ASP A 322 -4.23 -30.02 18.31
N VAL A 323 -4.05 -29.10 17.41
CA VAL A 323 -2.81 -28.97 16.65
C VAL A 323 -2.26 -27.57 16.77
N ARG A 324 -0.95 -27.46 16.81
CA ARG A 324 -0.23 -26.20 16.93
C ARG A 324 0.69 -25.99 15.74
N SER A 325 0.71 -24.78 15.22
CA SER A 325 1.60 -24.37 14.15
C SER A 325 2.41 -23.15 14.58
N ARG A 326 3.71 -23.14 14.29
CA ARG A 326 4.64 -22.04 14.60
C ARG A 326 5.35 -21.54 13.35
N PRO A 327 4.63 -20.98 12.38
CA PRO A 327 5.24 -20.51 11.15
C PRO A 327 6.11 -19.28 11.39
N VAL A 328 7.30 -19.32 10.80
CA VAL A 328 8.08 -18.13 10.48
C VAL A 328 7.88 -17.78 9.03
N SER A 329 7.91 -16.49 8.69
CA SER A 329 7.83 -16.09 7.29
C SER A 329 8.84 -14.99 6.94
N LEU A 330 9.25 -15.00 5.68
CA LEU A 330 9.97 -13.91 5.03
C LEU A 330 9.11 -13.41 3.89
N ARG A 331 8.74 -12.13 3.93
CA ARG A 331 7.86 -11.49 2.94
C ARG A 331 8.55 -10.29 2.29
N TYR A 332 8.39 -10.17 1.00
CA TYR A 332 8.79 -8.99 0.25
C TYR A 332 7.57 -8.39 -0.47
N ASP A 333 7.40 -7.08 -0.32
CA ASP A 333 6.33 -6.31 -0.98
C ASP A 333 6.96 -5.24 -1.87
N GLY A 334 6.40 -5.07 -3.06
CA GLY A 334 6.77 -4.02 -4.01
C GLY A 334 5.55 -3.32 -4.58
N GLU A 335 5.66 -2.00 -4.78
CA GLU A 335 4.57 -1.18 -5.29
C GLU A 335 5.10 -0.07 -6.20
N TRP A 336 4.50 0.08 -7.38
CA TRP A 336 4.71 1.19 -8.32
C TRP A 336 3.47 2.07 -8.36
N LEU A 337 3.60 3.28 -7.88
CA LEU A 337 2.56 4.29 -7.94
C LEU A 337 2.81 5.22 -9.13
N ARG A 338 1.88 5.25 -10.10
CA ARG A 338 1.87 6.14 -11.25
C ARG A 338 0.63 7.03 -11.22
N ASP A 339 0.59 8.05 -12.05
CA ASP A 339 -0.50 9.05 -12.04
C ASP A 339 -1.88 8.42 -12.33
N THR A 340 -1.91 7.41 -13.20
CA THR A 340 -3.14 6.72 -13.62
C THR A 340 -3.22 5.26 -13.19
N SER A 341 -2.17 4.71 -12.62
CA SER A 341 -2.15 3.29 -12.22
C SER A 341 -1.36 3.07 -10.94
N ASN A 342 -1.82 2.10 -10.17
CA ASN A 342 -1.11 1.52 -9.05
C ASN A 342 -0.95 0.02 -9.31
N PHE A 343 0.28 -0.47 -9.25
CA PHE A 343 0.59 -1.90 -9.37
C PHE A 343 1.43 -2.32 -8.17
N GLY A 344 1.05 -3.41 -7.54
CA GLY A 344 1.84 -3.97 -6.45
C GLY A 344 1.83 -5.48 -6.46
N PHE A 345 2.80 -6.04 -5.76
CA PHE A 345 2.93 -7.48 -5.57
C PHE A 345 3.52 -7.79 -4.20
N HIS A 346 3.29 -9.01 -3.77
CA HIS A 346 4.02 -9.59 -2.66
C HIS A 346 4.40 -11.04 -2.95
N VAL A 347 5.49 -11.47 -2.31
CA VAL A 347 5.91 -12.87 -2.24
C VAL A 347 6.33 -13.16 -0.80
N ALA A 348 5.87 -14.26 -0.25
CA ALA A 348 6.23 -14.70 1.08
C ALA A 348 6.60 -16.18 1.04
N TRP A 349 7.65 -16.54 1.76
CA TRP A 349 7.96 -17.91 2.10
C TRP A 349 7.66 -18.12 3.58
N LEU A 350 6.94 -19.20 3.87
CA LEU A 350 6.52 -19.60 5.21
C LEU A 350 7.13 -20.96 5.51
N ARG A 351 7.52 -21.19 6.75
CA ARG A 351 7.96 -22.50 7.24
C ARG A 351 7.53 -22.70 8.68
N ASN A 352 6.96 -23.85 8.97
CA ASN A 352 6.65 -24.20 10.34
C ASN A 352 7.92 -24.59 11.11
N LEU A 353 8.05 -24.07 12.33
CA LEU A 353 9.05 -24.49 13.29
C LEU A 353 8.49 -25.68 14.07
N ASN A 354 8.99 -26.87 13.79
CA ASN A 354 8.60 -28.08 14.49
C ASN A 354 9.11 -28.07 15.94
N SER A 355 8.37 -27.40 16.83
CA SER A 355 8.74 -27.22 18.24
C SER A 355 7.53 -27.03 19.15
N GLY A 356 7.61 -27.53 20.38
CA GLY A 356 6.58 -27.39 21.42
C GLY A 356 5.49 -28.47 21.39
N SER A 357 4.55 -28.39 22.33
CA SER A 357 3.43 -29.33 22.44
C SER A 357 2.48 -29.18 21.24
N ASN A 358 1.81 -30.26 20.86
CA ASN A 358 0.83 -30.34 19.76
C ASN A 358 1.35 -29.87 18.38
N ASN A 359 2.66 -29.82 18.21
CA ASN A 359 3.34 -29.51 16.94
C ASN A 359 4.26 -30.71 16.61
N SER A 360 3.67 -31.91 16.55
CA SER A 360 4.35 -33.18 16.31
C SER A 360 3.69 -33.91 15.14
N ALA A 361 4.35 -34.92 14.60
CA ALA A 361 3.80 -35.73 13.51
C ALA A 361 2.47 -36.38 13.91
N GLU A 362 2.34 -36.82 15.17
CA GLU A 362 1.11 -37.44 15.68
C GLU A 362 -0.04 -36.44 15.71
N ALA A 363 0.19 -35.19 16.20
CA ALA A 363 -0.83 -34.15 16.27
C ALA A 363 -1.27 -33.72 14.86
N TYR A 364 -0.31 -33.56 13.93
CA TYR A 364 -0.60 -33.20 12.55
C TYR A 364 -1.38 -34.30 11.82
N THR A 365 -0.94 -35.56 11.92
CA THR A 365 -1.65 -36.68 11.30
C THR A 365 -3.04 -36.89 11.90
N ALA A 366 -3.21 -36.62 13.20
CA ALA A 366 -4.52 -36.68 13.86
C ALA A 366 -5.45 -35.53 13.43
N ALA A 367 -4.92 -34.33 13.18
CA ALA A 367 -5.68 -33.18 12.67
C ALA A 367 -6.04 -33.35 11.19
N ARG A 368 -5.12 -33.89 10.36
CA ARG A 368 -5.33 -34.24 8.96
C ARG A 368 -4.37 -35.33 8.53
N ALA A 369 -4.90 -36.41 7.99
CA ALA A 369 -4.09 -37.52 7.50
C ALA A 369 -3.11 -37.05 6.44
N GLY A 370 -1.85 -37.44 6.55
CA GLY A 370 -0.76 -37.05 5.65
C GLY A 370 -0.14 -35.70 5.94
N ALA A 371 -0.72 -34.84 6.79
CA ALA A 371 -0.09 -33.60 7.17
C ALA A 371 1.11 -33.83 8.10
N GLU A 372 2.17 -33.09 7.89
CA GLU A 372 3.41 -33.14 8.67
C GLU A 372 3.77 -31.79 9.29
N PRO A 373 4.49 -31.76 10.45
CA PRO A 373 4.85 -30.52 11.11
C PRO A 373 6.04 -29.78 10.46
N ASN A 374 6.64 -30.33 9.42
CA ASN A 374 7.81 -29.72 8.74
C ASN A 374 7.45 -28.95 7.47
N TRP A 375 6.19 -28.61 7.31
CA TRP A 375 5.70 -27.97 6.09
C TRP A 375 6.35 -26.63 5.80
N ASP A 376 6.46 -26.32 4.50
CA ASP A 376 6.73 -24.98 4.01
C ASP A 376 5.78 -24.60 2.87
N ALA A 377 5.57 -23.32 2.70
CA ALA A 377 4.67 -22.79 1.68
C ALA A 377 5.16 -21.47 1.10
N TRP A 378 4.81 -21.25 -0.15
CA TRP A 378 4.96 -19.97 -0.83
C TRP A 378 3.59 -19.32 -0.98
N GLN A 379 3.52 -18.05 -0.63
CA GLN A 379 2.36 -17.21 -0.89
C GLN A 379 2.76 -16.05 -1.80
N ALA A 380 1.95 -15.77 -2.80
CA ALA A 380 2.19 -14.65 -3.69
C ALA A 380 0.87 -13.94 -4.02
N GLY A 381 0.97 -12.65 -4.31
CA GLY A 381 -0.17 -11.89 -4.80
C GLY A 381 0.26 -10.70 -5.62
N VAL A 382 -0.60 -10.32 -6.54
CA VAL A 382 -0.46 -9.11 -7.36
C VAL A 382 -1.76 -8.34 -7.36
N PHE A 383 -1.66 -7.02 -7.44
CA PHE A 383 -2.81 -6.17 -7.66
C PHE A 383 -2.49 -5.07 -8.67
N MET A 384 -3.52 -4.64 -9.38
CA MET A 384 -3.46 -3.51 -10.31
C MET A 384 -4.73 -2.69 -10.18
N ASP A 385 -4.56 -1.39 -9.98
CA ASP A 385 -5.61 -0.38 -10.08
C ASP A 385 -5.26 0.52 -11.29
N LEU A 386 -6.12 0.57 -12.30
CA LEU A 386 -5.92 1.33 -13.54
C LEU A 386 -7.10 2.29 -13.77
N ARG A 387 -6.84 3.59 -13.80
CA ARG A 387 -7.82 4.60 -14.23
C ARG A 387 -7.90 4.63 -15.74
N VAL A 388 -9.05 4.22 -16.26
CA VAL A 388 -9.33 4.18 -17.70
C VAL A 388 -10.25 5.36 -18.00
N GLY A 389 -9.79 6.41 -18.60
CA GLY A 389 -10.53 7.62 -19.02
C GLY A 389 -11.93 7.85 -18.44
N ALA A 390 -12.49 9.04 -18.51
CA ALA A 390 -13.86 9.36 -18.09
C ALA A 390 -14.27 8.89 -16.66
N GLY A 391 -13.30 8.63 -15.75
CA GLY A 391 -13.56 8.27 -14.36
C GLY A 391 -13.79 6.78 -14.09
N TRP A 392 -13.61 5.89 -15.07
CA TRP A 392 -13.62 4.45 -14.87
C TRP A 392 -12.36 3.98 -14.16
N LEU A 393 -12.49 2.97 -13.29
CA LEU A 393 -11.37 2.33 -12.62
C LEU A 393 -11.47 0.80 -12.80
N LEU A 394 -10.46 0.23 -13.41
CA LEU A 394 -10.28 -1.22 -13.50
C LEU A 394 -9.39 -1.67 -12.33
N ARG A 395 -9.84 -2.64 -11.56
CA ARG A 395 -9.08 -3.32 -10.50
C ARG A 395 -8.94 -4.78 -10.81
N ALA A 396 -7.73 -5.29 -10.68
CA ALA A 396 -7.47 -6.72 -10.78
C ALA A 396 -6.61 -7.16 -9.59
N ARG A 397 -6.92 -8.31 -9.03
CA ARG A 397 -6.17 -8.94 -7.96
C ARG A 397 -6.06 -10.42 -8.21
N VAL A 398 -4.89 -10.98 -7.94
CA VAL A 398 -4.66 -12.42 -7.94
C VAL A 398 -3.83 -12.73 -6.71
N SER A 399 -4.17 -13.79 -6.00
CA SER A 399 -3.39 -14.33 -4.89
C SER A 399 -3.33 -15.83 -5.00
N GLY A 400 -2.28 -16.44 -4.47
CA GLY A 400 -2.12 -17.89 -4.47
C GLY A 400 -1.17 -18.36 -3.39
N GLN A 401 -1.28 -19.67 -3.11
CA GLN A 401 -0.43 -20.43 -2.22
C GLN A 401 0.03 -21.71 -2.92
N TYR A 402 1.26 -22.08 -2.67
CA TYR A 402 1.85 -23.34 -3.08
C TYR A 402 2.62 -23.96 -1.90
N ALA A 403 2.22 -25.13 -1.46
CA ALA A 403 2.86 -25.90 -0.39
C ALA A 403 3.51 -27.17 -0.93
N GLY A 404 2.85 -27.87 -1.88
CA GLY A 404 3.33 -29.14 -2.45
C GLY A 404 3.30 -30.29 -1.45
N GLU A 405 2.51 -30.14 -0.38
CA GLU A 405 2.30 -31.14 0.67
C GLU A 405 0.99 -30.88 1.43
N PRO A 406 0.40 -31.90 2.05
CA PRO A 406 -0.83 -31.73 2.81
C PRO A 406 -0.66 -30.82 4.00
N LEU A 407 -1.51 -29.82 4.12
CA LEU A 407 -1.53 -28.86 5.23
C LEU A 407 -2.70 -29.12 6.16
N ILE A 408 -2.53 -28.82 7.45
CA ILE A 408 -3.67 -28.77 8.39
C ILE A 408 -4.65 -27.67 7.97
N ALA A 409 -5.93 -27.81 8.27
CA ALA A 409 -7.01 -26.92 7.83
C ALA A 409 -6.72 -25.44 8.09
N GLY A 410 -6.08 -25.12 9.22
CA GLY A 410 -5.70 -23.75 9.59
C GLY A 410 -4.61 -23.11 8.73
N GLU A 411 -3.85 -23.88 7.96
CA GLU A 411 -2.78 -23.40 7.07
C GLU A 411 -3.12 -23.55 5.58
N GLN A 412 -4.26 -24.20 5.26
CA GLN A 412 -4.73 -24.33 3.88
C GLN A 412 -5.18 -22.99 3.29
N PHE A 413 -5.06 -22.85 1.98
CA PHE A 413 -5.58 -21.72 1.22
C PHE A 413 -7.10 -21.75 1.18
N GLY A 414 -7.75 -20.72 1.70
CA GLY A 414 -9.20 -20.58 1.74
C GLY A 414 -9.79 -20.05 0.45
N LEU A 415 -10.86 -20.68 -0.05
CA LEU A 415 -11.58 -20.32 -1.26
C LEU A 415 -13.01 -19.88 -0.92
N GLY A 416 -13.46 -18.73 -1.45
CA GLY A 416 -14.79 -18.18 -1.22
C GLY A 416 -14.85 -17.09 -0.16
N GLY A 417 -15.96 -16.37 -0.14
CA GLY A 417 -16.22 -15.24 0.75
C GLY A 417 -16.09 -13.87 0.07
N SER A 418 -16.45 -12.83 0.79
CA SER A 418 -16.47 -11.44 0.30
C SER A 418 -15.11 -10.91 -0.18
N ASP A 419 -14.01 -11.50 0.27
CA ASP A 419 -12.64 -11.06 -0.02
C ASP A 419 -11.92 -11.97 -1.03
N SER A 420 -12.59 -13.05 -1.47
CA SER A 420 -12.09 -14.00 -2.45
C SER A 420 -13.10 -14.17 -3.59
N VAL A 421 -14.00 -15.17 -3.51
CA VAL A 421 -15.08 -15.39 -4.49
C VAL A 421 -16.41 -15.06 -3.86
N ARG A 422 -17.01 -13.93 -4.25
CA ARG A 422 -18.34 -13.50 -3.77
C ARG A 422 -19.42 -14.43 -4.28
N GLY A 423 -20.51 -14.58 -3.53
CA GLY A 423 -21.54 -15.60 -3.79
C GLY A 423 -21.42 -16.80 -2.83
N PHE A 424 -20.26 -16.98 -2.19
CA PHE A 424 -19.96 -18.08 -1.27
C PHE A 424 -19.80 -17.59 0.17
N LEU A 425 -19.87 -18.51 1.12
CA LEU A 425 -19.42 -18.29 2.50
C LEU A 425 -17.88 -18.16 2.54
N PRO A 426 -17.32 -17.49 3.55
CA PRO A 426 -15.88 -17.55 3.79
C PRO A 426 -15.40 -19.00 3.87
N ARG A 427 -14.30 -19.31 3.18
CA ARG A 427 -13.71 -20.65 3.14
C ARG A 427 -14.73 -21.75 2.79
N ALA A 428 -15.59 -21.48 1.79
CA ALA A 428 -16.55 -22.49 1.28
C ALA A 428 -15.85 -23.78 0.82
N ALA A 429 -14.60 -23.65 0.39
CA ALA A 429 -13.64 -24.71 0.23
C ALA A 429 -12.25 -24.25 0.71
N SER A 430 -11.35 -25.20 0.94
CA SER A 430 -9.94 -24.94 1.21
C SER A 430 -9.09 -26.04 0.57
N ALA A 431 -7.85 -25.72 0.24
CA ALA A 431 -6.92 -26.64 -0.40
C ALA A 431 -5.48 -26.32 0.03
N ASP A 432 -4.56 -27.27 -0.20
CA ASP A 432 -3.16 -27.10 0.18
C ASP A 432 -2.49 -26.06 -0.73
N ASP A 433 -2.75 -26.17 -2.04
CA ASP A 433 -2.38 -25.22 -3.07
C ASP A 433 -3.62 -24.50 -3.60
N GLY A 434 -3.46 -23.27 -4.09
CA GLY A 434 -4.60 -22.56 -4.65
C GLY A 434 -4.26 -21.24 -5.28
N VAL A 435 -5.18 -20.78 -6.11
CA VAL A 435 -5.17 -19.46 -6.72
C VAL A 435 -6.57 -18.86 -6.69
N ALA A 436 -6.65 -17.58 -6.38
CA ALA A 436 -7.89 -16.81 -6.45
C ALA A 436 -7.64 -15.49 -7.18
N GLY A 437 -8.59 -15.07 -7.99
CA GLY A 437 -8.51 -13.84 -8.76
C GLY A 437 -9.85 -13.11 -8.82
N THR A 438 -9.78 -11.79 -8.81
CA THR A 438 -10.93 -10.91 -9.01
C THR A 438 -10.60 -9.80 -10.01
N VAL A 439 -11.57 -9.48 -10.86
CA VAL A 439 -11.53 -8.32 -11.73
C VAL A 439 -12.78 -7.49 -11.48
N GLU A 440 -12.60 -6.23 -11.15
CA GLU A 440 -13.67 -5.27 -10.89
C GLU A 440 -13.58 -4.10 -11.86
N LEU A 441 -14.73 -3.72 -12.41
CA LEU A 441 -14.89 -2.50 -13.18
C LEU A 441 -15.77 -1.52 -12.40
N TRP A 442 -15.17 -0.45 -11.93
CA TRP A 442 -15.81 0.62 -11.19
C TRP A 442 -16.26 1.69 -12.16
N ILE A 443 -17.55 1.99 -12.16
CA ILE A 443 -18.10 3.04 -13.03
C ILE A 443 -17.81 4.43 -12.44
N PRO A 444 -17.82 5.50 -13.26
CA PRO A 444 -17.73 6.87 -12.76
C PRO A 444 -18.77 7.10 -11.65
N PRO A 445 -18.36 7.67 -10.49
CA PRO A 445 -19.23 7.75 -9.33
C PRO A 445 -20.47 8.61 -9.62
N PRO A 446 -21.69 8.08 -9.37
CA PRO A 446 -22.93 8.83 -9.53
C PRO A 446 -23.01 10.04 -8.59
N SER A 447 -22.31 9.97 -7.45
CA SER A 447 -22.15 11.06 -6.49
C SER A 447 -20.83 10.95 -5.75
N ALA A 448 -20.44 11.99 -5.01
CA ALA A 448 -19.23 11.99 -4.20
C ALA A 448 -19.21 10.90 -3.09
N THR A 449 -20.38 10.36 -2.74
CA THR A 449 -20.55 9.39 -1.66
C THR A 449 -20.90 7.98 -2.12
N LEU A 450 -21.21 7.80 -3.41
CA LEU A 450 -21.69 6.53 -3.96
C LEU A 450 -20.79 6.07 -5.10
N GLN A 451 -20.33 4.83 -5.03
CA GLN A 451 -19.55 4.14 -6.05
C GLN A 451 -20.22 2.81 -6.39
N LEU A 452 -20.35 2.49 -7.66
CA LEU A 452 -20.88 1.22 -8.14
C LEU A 452 -19.81 0.47 -8.93
N LEU A 453 -19.90 -0.85 -8.92
CA LEU A 453 -18.96 -1.71 -9.63
C LEU A 453 -19.64 -2.99 -10.13
N GLY A 454 -19.07 -3.57 -11.18
CA GLY A 454 -19.29 -4.96 -11.57
C GLY A 454 -18.03 -5.78 -11.32
N PHE A 455 -18.18 -7.08 -11.09
CA PHE A 455 -17.05 -7.95 -10.82
C PHE A 455 -17.20 -9.35 -11.40
N VAL A 456 -16.07 -10.00 -11.59
CA VAL A 456 -15.92 -11.43 -11.83
C VAL A 456 -14.86 -11.94 -10.87
N ASP A 457 -15.20 -13.01 -10.14
CA ASP A 457 -14.33 -13.67 -9.19
C ASP A 457 -14.16 -15.14 -9.59
N VAL A 458 -12.95 -15.67 -9.48
CA VAL A 458 -12.63 -17.06 -9.74
C VAL A 458 -11.62 -17.56 -8.71
N ALA A 459 -11.72 -18.84 -8.35
CA ALA A 459 -10.70 -19.50 -7.55
C ALA A 459 -10.64 -20.99 -7.89
N ARG A 460 -9.45 -21.58 -7.74
CA ARG A 460 -9.23 -23.03 -7.85
C ARG A 460 -8.20 -23.45 -6.82
N GLY A 461 -8.44 -24.59 -6.20
CA GLY A 461 -7.54 -25.23 -5.27
C GLY A 461 -7.08 -26.60 -5.77
N TRP A 462 -6.02 -27.10 -5.19
CA TRP A 462 -5.50 -28.45 -5.39
C TRP A 462 -5.12 -29.04 -4.04
N ARG A 463 -5.45 -30.30 -3.82
CA ARG A 463 -5.10 -31.04 -2.60
C ARG A 463 -4.07 -32.11 -2.93
N ASP A 464 -2.96 -32.10 -2.19
CA ASP A 464 -1.92 -33.12 -2.34
C ASP A 464 -2.35 -34.49 -1.80
N GLN A 465 -3.26 -34.50 -0.84
CA GLN A 465 -3.92 -35.71 -0.35
C GLN A 465 -5.41 -35.45 -0.17
N VAL A 466 -6.22 -36.19 -0.92
CA VAL A 466 -7.68 -36.13 -0.87
C VAL A 466 -8.21 -37.08 0.16
N LEU A 467 -9.00 -36.59 1.10
CA LEU A 467 -9.69 -37.41 2.09
C LEU A 467 -11.10 -37.77 1.59
N ILE A 468 -11.68 -38.81 2.19
CA ILE A 468 -13.05 -39.26 1.83
C ILE A 468 -14.04 -38.12 2.01
N GLY A 469 -14.72 -37.72 0.92
CA GLY A 469 -15.71 -36.65 0.91
C GLY A 469 -15.15 -35.25 0.57
N GLU A 470 -13.87 -35.15 0.29
CA GLU A 470 -13.26 -33.92 -0.23
C GLU A 470 -13.23 -33.94 -1.77
N ASP A 471 -13.35 -32.75 -2.38
CA ASP A 471 -13.05 -32.55 -3.79
C ASP A 471 -11.54 -32.38 -3.98
N ASP A 472 -10.96 -33.06 -4.95
CA ASP A 472 -9.53 -32.99 -5.27
C ASP A 472 -9.12 -31.58 -5.74
N GLU A 473 -9.92 -31.02 -6.65
CA GLU A 473 -9.66 -29.74 -7.28
C GLU A 473 -10.89 -28.80 -7.15
N PRO A 474 -11.20 -28.29 -5.94
CA PRO A 474 -12.33 -27.39 -5.77
C PRO A 474 -12.19 -26.14 -6.62
N SER A 475 -13.21 -25.82 -7.41
CA SER A 475 -13.29 -24.62 -8.24
C SER A 475 -14.51 -23.80 -7.89
N LEU A 476 -14.35 -22.47 -7.93
CA LEU A 476 -15.40 -21.51 -7.63
C LEU A 476 -15.35 -20.38 -8.65
N ALA A 477 -16.51 -20.01 -9.19
CA ALA A 477 -16.62 -18.82 -10.03
C ALA A 477 -17.90 -18.06 -9.76
N SER A 478 -17.84 -16.76 -9.83
CA SER A 478 -19.00 -15.89 -9.70
C SER A 478 -18.88 -14.61 -10.51
N ILE A 479 -20.04 -14.01 -10.79
CA ILE A 479 -20.17 -12.68 -11.38
C ILE A 479 -21.13 -11.87 -10.53
N GLY A 480 -20.99 -10.56 -10.50
CA GLY A 480 -21.90 -9.77 -9.71
C GLY A 480 -21.72 -8.28 -9.83
N VAL A 481 -22.46 -7.58 -8.97
CA VAL A 481 -22.43 -6.13 -8.85
C VAL A 481 -22.22 -5.72 -7.42
N GLY A 482 -21.61 -4.57 -7.23
CA GLY A 482 -21.30 -4.06 -5.91
C GLY A 482 -21.58 -2.56 -5.78
N MET A 483 -21.80 -2.15 -4.55
CA MET A 483 -22.01 -0.77 -4.13
C MET A 483 -21.11 -0.43 -2.96
N ARG A 484 -20.49 0.73 -3.03
CA ARG A 484 -19.71 1.34 -1.94
C ARG A 484 -20.34 2.69 -1.66
N TRP A 485 -20.94 2.83 -0.51
CA TRP A 485 -21.68 4.03 -0.13
C TRP A 485 -21.17 4.59 1.18
N GLN A 486 -20.85 5.87 1.19
CA GLN A 486 -20.40 6.61 2.36
C GLN A 486 -21.35 7.79 2.63
N PRO A 487 -22.55 7.54 3.20
CA PRO A 487 -23.57 8.58 3.41
C PRO A 487 -23.10 9.66 4.39
N ALA A 488 -22.20 9.31 5.29
CA ALA A 488 -21.56 10.22 6.24
C ALA A 488 -20.08 9.88 6.39
N ARG A 489 -19.27 10.81 6.89
CA ARG A 489 -17.82 10.58 7.09
C ARG A 489 -17.54 9.41 8.03
N TRP A 490 -18.44 9.18 8.97
CA TRP A 490 -18.33 8.13 9.98
C TRP A 490 -18.98 6.79 9.58
N LEU A 491 -19.76 6.71 8.46
CA LEU A 491 -20.48 5.49 8.06
C LEU A 491 -20.09 5.05 6.66
N ARG A 492 -19.68 3.80 6.53
CA ARG A 492 -19.41 3.11 5.26
C ARG A 492 -20.31 1.90 5.12
N VAL A 493 -20.87 1.71 3.94
CA VAL A 493 -21.73 0.59 3.57
C VAL A 493 -21.19 -0.05 2.31
N ASN A 494 -20.82 -1.31 2.40
CA ASN A 494 -20.43 -2.13 1.26
C ASN A 494 -21.50 -3.20 1.07
N LEU A 495 -22.02 -3.30 -0.16
CA LEU A 495 -22.95 -4.35 -0.57
C LEU A 495 -22.43 -4.97 -1.86
N ASP A 496 -22.42 -6.30 -1.93
CA ASP A 496 -22.09 -7.05 -3.13
C ASP A 496 -23.13 -8.15 -3.32
N TRP A 497 -23.65 -8.27 -4.52
CA TRP A 497 -24.50 -9.38 -4.92
C TRP A 497 -23.72 -10.24 -5.91
N GLY A 498 -23.43 -11.49 -5.52
CA GLY A 498 -22.73 -12.47 -6.33
C GLY A 498 -23.66 -13.58 -6.79
N TYR A 499 -23.60 -13.87 -8.09
CA TYR A 499 -24.26 -14.99 -8.76
C TYR A 499 -23.22 -16.06 -9.08
N VAL A 500 -23.45 -17.29 -8.62
CA VAL A 500 -22.53 -18.41 -8.76
C VAL A 500 -22.60 -18.98 -10.17
N LEU A 501 -21.45 -19.04 -10.83
CA LEU A 501 -21.27 -19.64 -12.16
C LEU A 501 -20.77 -21.09 -12.04
N ASP A 502 -19.83 -21.33 -11.11
CA ASP A 502 -19.29 -22.64 -10.79
C ASP A 502 -19.31 -22.82 -9.26
N GLY A 503 -19.89 -23.89 -8.79
CA GLY A 503 -20.23 -24.12 -7.39
C GLY A 503 -19.35 -25.18 -6.74
N VAL A 504 -19.30 -25.19 -5.40
CA VAL A 504 -18.56 -26.18 -4.60
C VAL A 504 -19.37 -26.61 -3.38
N GLY A 505 -19.29 -27.89 -3.04
CA GLY A 505 -19.96 -28.48 -1.89
C GLY A 505 -21.49 -28.41 -2.01
N ARG A 506 -22.14 -27.58 -1.18
CA ARG A 506 -23.61 -27.40 -1.18
C ARG A 506 -24.09 -26.21 -2.00
N VAL A 507 -23.16 -25.45 -2.57
CA VAL A 507 -23.48 -24.27 -3.40
C VAL A 507 -23.39 -24.67 -4.85
N GLU A 508 -24.48 -24.48 -5.60
CA GLU A 508 -24.59 -24.90 -6.99
C GLU A 508 -24.55 -23.70 -7.94
N SER A 509 -24.27 -23.96 -9.22
CA SER A 509 -24.41 -22.95 -10.27
C SER A 509 -25.86 -22.44 -10.30
N GLY A 510 -26.03 -21.11 -10.34
CA GLY A 510 -27.34 -20.47 -10.24
C GLY A 510 -27.67 -19.93 -8.85
N ASP A 511 -26.98 -20.39 -7.82
CA ASP A 511 -27.12 -19.82 -6.49
C ASP A 511 -26.63 -18.34 -6.46
N HIS A 512 -27.10 -17.62 -5.47
CA HIS A 512 -26.69 -16.23 -5.29
C HIS A 512 -26.61 -15.86 -3.81
N ARG A 513 -25.77 -14.88 -3.53
CA ARG A 513 -25.59 -14.37 -2.17
C ARG A 513 -25.37 -12.87 -2.17
N VAL A 514 -25.99 -12.20 -1.21
CA VAL A 514 -25.66 -10.81 -0.88
C VAL A 514 -24.63 -10.82 0.25
N HIS A 515 -23.52 -10.12 0.05
CA HIS A 515 -22.57 -9.79 1.10
C HIS A 515 -22.77 -8.35 1.53
N PHE A 516 -22.77 -8.10 2.81
CA PHE A 516 -22.82 -6.74 3.32
C PHE A 516 -21.79 -6.51 4.42
N ASN A 517 -21.29 -5.30 4.50
CA ASN A 517 -20.48 -4.80 5.59
C ASN A 517 -20.84 -3.33 5.85
N LEU A 518 -21.33 -3.05 7.05
CA LEU A 518 -21.57 -1.71 7.56
C LEU A 518 -20.49 -1.41 8.60
N THR A 519 -19.79 -0.30 8.43
CA THR A 519 -18.75 0.13 9.39
C THR A 519 -18.99 1.57 9.79
N ALA A 520 -19.14 1.80 11.07
CA ALA A 520 -19.16 3.12 11.70
C ALA A 520 -17.81 3.37 12.37
N VAL A 521 -17.21 4.54 12.12
CA VAL A 521 -15.94 4.99 12.72
C VAL A 521 -16.21 6.32 13.40
N LEU A 522 -16.00 6.39 14.73
CA LEU A 522 -16.39 7.48 15.63
C LEU A 522 -15.17 8.09 16.32
#